data_65cf4543f922a06e6ac23c01b819fa85
#
_entry.id   65cf4543f922a06e6ac23c01b819fa85
#
_cell.length_a   1.000
_cell.length_b   1.000
_cell.length_c   1.000
_cell.angle_alpha   90.00
_cell.angle_beta   90.00
_cell.angle_gamma   90.00
#
_symmetry.space_group_name_H-M   'P 1'
#
loop_
_entity.id
_entity.type
_entity.pdbx_description
1 polymer ?
#
loop_
_entity_poly.entity_id
_entity_poly.type
_entity_poly.pdbx_seq_one_letter_code
_entity_poly.pdbx_strand_id
1 'polypeptide(L)'
;MRTGFANPTRPRRFLLAAALGTCLLPVLAPAAAADLLDTVKARGVLRIGLEGTYPPFNFKDPKTGQLNGYDADVARLVCKRLGVRPEFVSTEWPAILAGLGAGKYDVIISQVGITAQRRQAFDFSQPYTYSAPQLIVRRNETANYARLEDLKGRRLGVGQGSVFEQQAKAVPGIDVRSYPAAPENLQDLAFGRIDAALNDSLMVAYLLKNSRLPIRAGARVGAVERMGIAFRKGNPKFQAAVDAALAAARADGSLKQVSIKWFGVDASRAP
;
A
#
# COMPACT_ATOMS: atom_id res chain seq x y z
N MET A 1 -35.52 -103.97 -2.78
CA MET A 1 -35.83 -104.22 -4.22
C MET A 1 -35.68 -102.91 -5.00
N ARG A 2 -34.84 -102.87 -6.04
CA ARG A 2 -34.76 -101.94 -7.16
C ARG A 2 -34.46 -100.47 -6.84
N THR A 3 -33.19 -99.99 -6.89
CA THR A 3 -32.42 -99.53 -8.04
C THR A 3 -33.05 -98.40 -8.85
N GLY A 4 -32.53 -97.20 -8.76
CA GLY A 4 -32.84 -96.10 -9.67
C GLY A 4 -31.61 -95.16 -9.77
N PHE A 5 -30.86 -95.30 -10.87
CA PHE A 5 -29.75 -94.47 -11.26
C PHE A 5 -30.22 -93.05 -11.62
N ALA A 6 -29.54 -92.03 -11.11
CA ALA A 6 -29.70 -90.66 -11.58
C ALA A 6 -28.35 -90.12 -12.02
N ASN A 7 -28.33 -89.62 -13.22
CA ASN A 7 -27.19 -89.11 -14.00
C ASN A 7 -26.76 -87.72 -13.55
N PRO A 8 -25.45 -87.38 -13.47
CA PRO A 8 -25.03 -86.05 -13.04
C PRO A 8 -25.06 -85.04 -14.21
N THR A 9 -25.74 -83.91 -13.94
CA THR A 9 -25.76 -82.75 -14.84
C THR A 9 -24.51 -81.88 -14.58
N ARG A 10 -23.79 -81.61 -15.69
CA ARG A 10 -22.61 -80.69 -15.72
C ARG A 10 -23.00 -79.25 -15.47
N PRO A 11 -22.26 -78.48 -14.64
CA PRO A 11 -22.53 -77.07 -14.53
C PRO A 11 -21.90 -76.27 -15.69
N ARG A 12 -22.69 -75.48 -16.37
CA ARG A 12 -22.28 -74.46 -17.35
C ARG A 12 -21.53 -73.33 -16.64
N ARG A 13 -20.23 -73.19 -16.92
CA ARG A 13 -19.42 -72.06 -16.53
C ARG A 13 -19.82 -70.83 -17.34
N PHE A 14 -20.49 -69.86 -16.71
CA PHE A 14 -20.64 -68.50 -17.22
C PHE A 14 -19.35 -67.74 -16.99
N LEU A 15 -18.65 -67.40 -18.08
CA LEU A 15 -17.55 -66.43 -18.08
C LEU A 15 -18.14 -65.02 -18.02
N LEU A 16 -18.13 -64.37 -16.86
CA LEU A 16 -18.36 -62.95 -16.76
C LEU A 16 -17.09 -62.20 -17.24
N ALA A 17 -17.17 -61.59 -18.41
CA ALA A 17 -16.16 -60.61 -18.85
C ALA A 17 -16.40 -59.30 -18.10
N ALA A 18 -15.53 -58.98 -17.09
CA ALA A 18 -15.49 -57.69 -16.44
C ALA A 18 -14.80 -56.69 -17.37
N ALA A 19 -15.60 -55.83 -18.02
CA ALA A 19 -15.09 -54.67 -18.75
C ALA A 19 -14.66 -53.62 -17.72
N LEU A 20 -13.36 -53.48 -17.47
CA LEU A 20 -12.76 -52.31 -16.75
C LEU A 20 -12.89 -51.07 -17.63
N GLY A 21 -13.95 -50.32 -17.42
CA GLY A 21 -14.10 -48.98 -17.97
C GLY A 21 -13.16 -48.03 -17.23
N THR A 22 -12.01 -47.68 -17.85
CA THR A 22 -11.09 -46.65 -17.33
C THR A 22 -11.78 -45.31 -17.51
N CYS A 23 -12.45 -44.79 -16.44
CA CYS A 23 -12.90 -43.41 -16.39
C CYS A 23 -11.67 -42.48 -16.34
N LEU A 24 -11.29 -41.93 -17.50
CA LEU A 24 -10.40 -40.75 -17.54
C LEU A 24 -11.17 -39.57 -16.93
N LEU A 25 -10.96 -39.28 -15.65
CA LEU A 25 -11.36 -38.01 -15.06
C LEU A 25 -10.49 -36.90 -15.69
N PRO A 26 -11.11 -35.87 -16.29
CA PRO A 26 -10.33 -34.71 -16.74
C PRO A 26 -9.68 -34.07 -15.55
N VAL A 27 -8.35 -34.05 -15.54
CA VAL A 27 -7.56 -33.24 -14.58
C VAL A 27 -7.88 -31.79 -14.93
N LEU A 28 -8.80 -31.14 -14.17
CA LEU A 28 -8.97 -29.70 -14.23
C LEU A 28 -7.65 -29.08 -13.75
N ALA A 29 -6.82 -28.64 -14.70
CA ALA A 29 -5.69 -27.76 -14.37
C ALA A 29 -6.26 -26.52 -13.67
N PRO A 30 -5.67 -26.08 -12.53
CA PRO A 30 -6.11 -24.85 -11.87
C PRO A 30 -6.01 -23.71 -12.90
N ALA A 31 -7.14 -23.08 -13.22
CA ALA A 31 -7.14 -21.89 -14.05
C ALA A 31 -6.22 -20.86 -13.39
N ALA A 32 -5.13 -20.49 -14.05
CA ALA A 32 -4.26 -19.42 -13.56
C ALA A 32 -5.13 -18.20 -13.31
N ALA A 33 -5.07 -17.64 -12.10
CA ALA A 33 -5.83 -16.44 -11.78
C ALA A 33 -5.47 -15.34 -12.79
N ALA A 34 -6.48 -14.70 -13.36
CA ALA A 34 -6.29 -13.63 -14.34
C ALA A 34 -5.44 -12.51 -13.71
N ASP A 35 -4.46 -12.00 -14.46
CA ASP A 35 -3.64 -10.88 -14.01
C ASP A 35 -4.54 -9.65 -13.72
N LEU A 36 -4.16 -8.89 -12.71
CA LEU A 36 -4.90 -7.70 -12.29
C LEU A 36 -5.11 -6.70 -13.45
N LEU A 37 -4.14 -6.62 -14.39
CA LEU A 37 -4.30 -5.76 -15.58
C LEU A 37 -5.51 -6.17 -16.41
N ASP A 38 -5.65 -7.45 -16.68
CA ASP A 38 -6.76 -7.98 -17.49
C ASP A 38 -8.10 -7.73 -16.80
N THR A 39 -8.17 -7.95 -15.48
CA THR A 39 -9.36 -7.69 -14.64
C THR A 39 -9.74 -6.19 -14.63
N VAL A 40 -8.76 -5.30 -14.42
CA VAL A 40 -8.96 -3.85 -14.36
C VAL A 40 -9.38 -3.30 -15.73
N LYS A 41 -8.78 -3.78 -16.81
CA LYS A 41 -9.13 -3.42 -18.19
C LYS A 41 -10.56 -3.84 -18.54
N ALA A 42 -10.93 -5.09 -18.25
CA ALA A 42 -12.28 -5.61 -18.50
C ALA A 42 -13.36 -4.81 -17.73
N ARG A 43 -13.07 -4.39 -16.50
CA ARG A 43 -13.97 -3.58 -15.67
C ARG A 43 -13.98 -2.10 -16.07
N GLY A 44 -12.92 -1.60 -16.70
CA GLY A 44 -12.72 -0.19 -17.03
C GLY A 44 -12.46 0.72 -15.83
N VAL A 45 -12.17 0.15 -14.65
CA VAL A 45 -12.01 0.88 -13.38
C VAL A 45 -10.87 0.27 -12.57
N LEU A 46 -9.99 1.14 -12.02
CA LEU A 46 -8.99 0.79 -11.01
C LEU A 46 -9.47 1.28 -9.65
N ARG A 47 -9.69 0.34 -8.69
CA ARG A 47 -10.06 0.68 -7.31
C ARG A 47 -8.79 0.97 -6.52
N ILE A 48 -8.73 2.15 -5.90
CA ILE A 48 -7.52 2.72 -5.29
C ILE A 48 -7.80 3.02 -3.82
N GLY A 49 -7.12 2.30 -2.92
CA GLY A 49 -7.11 2.60 -1.49
C GLY A 49 -6.23 3.80 -1.18
N LEU A 50 -6.76 4.74 -0.39
CA LEU A 50 -6.00 5.87 0.16
C LEU A 50 -6.64 6.33 1.48
N GLU A 51 -5.87 7.08 2.29
CA GLU A 51 -6.29 7.45 3.65
C GLU A 51 -7.34 8.57 3.64
N GLY A 52 -7.09 9.65 2.93
CA GLY A 52 -8.00 10.80 2.85
C GLY A 52 -7.89 11.79 4.01
N THR A 53 -6.90 11.64 4.89
CA THR A 53 -6.60 12.54 6.03
C THR A 53 -5.13 12.94 6.10
N TYR A 54 -4.40 12.77 5.00
CA TYR A 54 -2.96 12.98 4.92
C TYR A 54 -2.55 14.05 3.88
N PRO A 55 -2.85 15.35 4.12
CA PRO A 55 -2.45 16.42 3.21
C PRO A 55 -0.91 16.61 3.23
N PRO A 56 -0.29 17.02 2.10
CA PRO A 56 -0.89 17.30 0.79
C PRO A 56 -1.02 16.08 -0.11
N PHE A 57 -0.76 14.87 0.38
CA PHE A 57 -0.72 13.66 -0.43
C PHE A 57 -2.12 13.19 -0.83
N ASN A 58 -3.00 13.00 0.15
CA ASN A 58 -4.39 12.62 -0.08
C ASN A 58 -5.28 13.12 1.07
N PHE A 59 -6.31 13.87 0.73
CA PHE A 59 -7.22 14.45 1.70
C PHE A 59 -8.59 14.73 1.05
N LYS A 60 -9.62 14.84 1.87
CA LYS A 60 -10.93 15.30 1.41
C LYS A 60 -10.92 16.81 1.31
N ASP A 61 -11.22 17.31 0.12
CA ASP A 61 -11.41 18.75 -0.09
C ASP A 61 -12.59 19.23 0.79
N PRO A 62 -12.40 20.24 1.65
CA PRO A 62 -13.43 20.65 2.60
C PRO A 62 -14.66 21.27 1.94
N LYS A 63 -14.56 21.75 0.69
CA LYS A 63 -15.65 22.37 -0.04
C LYS A 63 -16.48 21.36 -0.83
N THR A 64 -15.80 20.37 -1.44
CA THR A 64 -16.45 19.42 -2.35
C THR A 64 -16.62 18.03 -1.76
N GLY A 65 -15.94 17.72 -0.65
CA GLY A 65 -15.87 16.38 -0.05
C GLY A 65 -15.09 15.36 -0.90
N GLN A 66 -14.61 15.75 -2.07
CA GLN A 66 -13.89 14.85 -2.97
C GLN A 66 -12.46 14.62 -2.53
N LEU A 67 -11.95 13.42 -2.81
CA LEU A 67 -10.55 13.09 -2.58
C LEU A 67 -9.64 13.84 -3.56
N ASN A 68 -8.67 14.54 -2.99
CA ASN A 68 -7.72 15.41 -3.65
C ASN A 68 -6.30 15.17 -3.11
N GLY A 69 -5.29 15.78 -3.72
CA GLY A 69 -3.91 15.70 -3.28
C GLY A 69 -3.00 15.05 -4.32
N TYR A 70 -1.72 14.99 -3.97
CA TYR A 70 -0.67 14.44 -4.83
C TYR A 70 -0.97 13.00 -5.28
N ASP A 71 -1.30 12.12 -4.33
CA ASP A 71 -1.60 10.71 -4.60
C ASP A 71 -2.83 10.55 -5.51
N ALA A 72 -3.86 11.38 -5.29
CA ALA A 72 -5.05 11.38 -6.13
C ALA A 72 -4.73 11.83 -7.57
N ASP A 73 -3.84 12.82 -7.75
CA ASP A 73 -3.42 13.27 -9.07
C ASP A 73 -2.51 12.24 -9.77
N VAL A 74 -1.59 11.58 -9.03
CA VAL A 74 -0.80 10.44 -9.54
C VAL A 74 -1.71 9.29 -9.97
N ALA A 75 -2.73 8.97 -9.17
CA ALA A 75 -3.71 7.95 -9.49
C ALA A 75 -4.46 8.26 -10.80
N ARG A 76 -4.95 9.49 -10.96
CA ARG A 76 -5.61 9.95 -12.20
C ARG A 76 -4.68 9.85 -13.40
N LEU A 77 -3.41 10.24 -13.23
CA LEU A 77 -2.38 10.20 -14.27
C LEU A 77 -2.07 8.75 -14.70
N VAL A 78 -1.92 7.82 -13.76
CA VAL A 78 -1.71 6.39 -14.05
C VAL A 78 -2.94 5.79 -14.72
N CYS A 79 -4.14 6.03 -14.19
CA CYS A 79 -5.39 5.53 -14.75
C CYS A 79 -5.61 5.99 -16.19
N LYS A 80 -5.33 7.28 -16.48
CA LYS A 80 -5.40 7.83 -17.85
C LYS A 80 -4.52 7.04 -18.81
N ARG A 81 -3.30 6.69 -18.41
CA ARG A 81 -2.36 5.93 -19.25
C ARG A 81 -2.74 4.46 -19.39
N LEU A 82 -3.36 3.90 -18.37
CA LEU A 82 -3.92 2.55 -18.42
C LEU A 82 -5.23 2.50 -19.22
N GLY A 83 -5.85 3.62 -19.57
CA GLY A 83 -7.15 3.67 -20.27
C GLY A 83 -8.31 3.21 -19.38
N VAL A 84 -8.28 3.50 -18.09
CA VAL A 84 -9.32 3.15 -17.10
C VAL A 84 -9.66 4.35 -16.22
N ARG A 85 -10.77 4.30 -15.49
CA ARG A 85 -11.16 5.33 -14.54
C ARG A 85 -10.66 5.01 -13.13
N PRO A 86 -10.24 6.00 -12.31
CA PRO A 86 -9.97 5.79 -10.91
C PRO A 86 -11.28 5.70 -10.11
N GLU A 87 -11.32 4.78 -9.15
CA GLU A 87 -12.33 4.72 -8.10
C GLU A 87 -11.62 4.75 -6.75
N PHE A 88 -11.84 5.80 -5.98
CA PHE A 88 -11.16 5.99 -4.70
C PHE A 88 -11.94 5.35 -3.56
N VAL A 89 -11.24 4.53 -2.77
CA VAL A 89 -11.77 3.88 -1.57
C VAL A 89 -11.02 4.44 -0.36
N SER A 90 -11.68 5.29 0.41
CA SER A 90 -11.10 5.84 1.66
C SER A 90 -11.09 4.77 2.75
N THR A 91 -9.94 4.65 3.42
CA THR A 91 -9.75 3.72 4.55
C THR A 91 -8.74 4.30 5.52
N GLU A 92 -8.82 3.93 6.79
CA GLU A 92 -7.84 4.36 7.78
C GLU A 92 -6.47 3.73 7.50
N TRP A 93 -5.41 4.50 7.73
CA TRP A 93 -4.03 4.06 7.47
C TRP A 93 -3.68 2.71 8.14
N PRO A 94 -3.99 2.43 9.42
CA PRO A 94 -3.63 1.14 10.04
C PRO A 94 -4.26 -0.08 9.36
N ALA A 95 -5.39 0.09 8.66
CA ALA A 95 -6.11 -0.97 7.96
C ALA A 95 -5.76 -1.08 6.47
N ILE A 96 -4.94 -0.16 5.92
CA ILE A 96 -4.79 -0.01 4.46
C ILE A 96 -4.14 -1.24 3.81
N LEU A 97 -3.07 -1.79 4.39
CA LEU A 97 -2.40 -2.98 3.84
C LEU A 97 -3.27 -4.24 3.98
N ALA A 98 -3.97 -4.39 5.11
CA ALA A 98 -4.90 -5.49 5.32
C ALA A 98 -6.08 -5.44 4.31
N GLY A 99 -6.59 -4.24 4.04
CA GLY A 99 -7.63 -4.01 3.02
C GLY A 99 -7.19 -4.41 1.61
N LEU A 100 -5.93 -4.15 1.24
CA LEU A 100 -5.36 -4.61 -0.04
C LEU A 100 -5.29 -6.14 -0.09
N GLY A 101 -4.80 -6.78 0.97
CA GLY A 101 -4.75 -8.24 1.07
C GLY A 101 -6.13 -8.88 0.93
N ALA A 102 -7.14 -8.28 1.56
CA ALA A 102 -8.54 -8.71 1.50
C ALA A 102 -9.27 -8.37 0.18
N GLY A 103 -8.61 -7.66 -0.77
CA GLY A 103 -9.21 -7.33 -2.07
C GLY A 103 -10.25 -6.21 -2.02
N LYS A 104 -10.29 -5.39 -0.96
CA LYS A 104 -11.21 -4.24 -0.87
C LYS A 104 -10.97 -3.22 -2.00
N TYR A 105 -9.74 -3.10 -2.45
CA TYR A 105 -9.28 -2.32 -3.60
C TYR A 105 -8.18 -3.08 -4.33
N ASP A 106 -7.82 -2.61 -5.49
CA ASP A 106 -6.86 -3.27 -6.37
C ASP A 106 -5.41 -2.87 -6.04
N VAL A 107 -5.23 -1.59 -5.72
CA VAL A 107 -3.95 -0.96 -5.41
C VAL A 107 -4.07 0.01 -4.24
N ILE A 108 -2.93 0.36 -3.64
CA ILE A 108 -2.82 1.50 -2.72
C ILE A 108 -1.95 2.57 -3.37
N ILE A 109 -2.45 3.81 -3.41
CA ILE A 109 -1.69 5.01 -3.76
C ILE A 109 -1.87 6.00 -2.60
N SER A 110 -1.06 5.85 -1.55
CA SER A 110 -1.18 6.56 -0.27
C SER A 110 0.17 6.61 0.46
N GLN A 111 1.22 7.05 -0.22
CA GLN A 111 2.59 7.17 0.32
C GLN A 111 3.09 5.88 1.01
N VAL A 112 2.84 4.72 0.41
CA VAL A 112 3.30 3.45 0.97
C VAL A 112 4.80 3.28 0.74
N GLY A 113 5.59 3.36 1.80
CA GLY A 113 7.03 3.14 1.74
C GLY A 113 7.37 1.72 1.27
N ILE A 114 8.30 1.61 0.33
CA ILE A 114 8.80 0.34 -0.20
C ILE A 114 9.83 -0.22 0.76
N THR A 115 9.45 -1.24 1.55
CA THR A 115 10.36 -1.92 2.49
C THR A 115 10.52 -3.39 2.15
N ALA A 116 11.63 -4.01 2.59
CA ALA A 116 11.85 -5.45 2.42
C ALA A 116 10.72 -6.28 3.06
N GLN A 117 10.25 -5.88 4.25
CA GLN A 117 9.14 -6.53 4.95
C GLN A 117 7.85 -6.49 4.13
N ARG A 118 7.47 -5.32 3.60
CA ARG A 118 6.24 -5.17 2.80
C ARG A 118 6.32 -5.92 1.48
N ARG A 119 7.51 -5.99 0.87
CA ARG A 119 7.76 -6.78 -0.35
C ARG A 119 7.58 -8.29 -0.16
N GLN A 120 7.58 -8.80 1.06
CA GLN A 120 7.23 -10.19 1.32
C GLN A 120 5.76 -10.50 1.02
N ALA A 121 4.85 -9.53 1.28
CA ALA A 121 3.41 -9.70 1.13
C ALA A 121 2.82 -9.05 -0.13
N PHE A 122 3.45 -7.99 -0.64
CA PHE A 122 2.94 -7.18 -1.74
C PHE A 122 4.02 -6.90 -2.80
N ASP A 123 3.57 -6.66 -4.01
CA ASP A 123 4.41 -6.10 -5.08
C ASP A 123 4.24 -4.58 -5.13
N PHE A 124 5.22 -3.90 -5.71
CA PHE A 124 5.28 -2.44 -5.79
C PHE A 124 5.69 -1.99 -7.17
N SER A 125 5.13 -0.89 -7.61
CA SER A 125 5.66 -0.17 -8.77
C SER A 125 7.07 0.39 -8.51
N GLN A 126 7.70 0.94 -9.55
CA GLN A 126 8.78 1.90 -9.38
C GLN A 126 8.31 3.05 -8.48
N PRO A 127 9.21 3.65 -7.67
CA PRO A 127 8.83 4.72 -6.76
C PRO A 127 8.23 5.91 -7.51
N TYR A 128 7.16 6.51 -7.03
CA TYR A 128 6.59 7.74 -7.60
C TYR A 128 6.87 8.98 -6.74
N THR A 129 7.33 8.79 -5.50
CA THR A 129 7.73 9.86 -4.58
C THR A 129 9.00 9.47 -3.83
N TYR A 130 9.83 10.46 -3.56
CA TYR A 130 11.01 10.37 -2.71
C TYR A 130 10.95 11.49 -1.67
N SER A 131 11.11 11.15 -0.40
CA SER A 131 11.12 12.11 0.70
C SER A 131 11.94 11.59 1.88
N ALA A 132 12.23 12.46 2.84
CA ALA A 132 13.00 12.06 4.02
C ALA A 132 12.12 12.09 5.27
N PRO A 133 12.37 11.22 6.26
CA PRO A 133 11.81 11.38 7.60
C PRO A 133 12.25 12.72 8.19
N GLN A 134 11.32 13.48 8.76
CA GLN A 134 11.60 14.77 9.38
C GLN A 134 10.89 14.91 10.72
N LEU A 135 11.61 15.40 11.71
CA LEU A 135 11.06 15.72 13.00
C LEU A 135 10.18 16.98 12.91
N ILE A 136 9.17 17.01 13.72
CA ILE A 136 8.33 18.18 13.99
C ILE A 136 8.38 18.41 15.50
N VAL A 137 8.61 19.64 15.90
CA VAL A 137 8.70 20.01 17.32
C VAL A 137 7.84 21.25 17.58
N ARG A 138 7.52 21.51 18.84
CA ARG A 138 6.87 22.76 19.21
C ARG A 138 7.72 23.95 18.82
N ARG A 139 7.10 25.08 18.53
CA ARG A 139 7.82 26.30 18.13
C ARG A 139 8.78 26.80 19.21
N ASN A 140 8.42 26.64 20.49
CA ASN A 140 9.20 27.02 21.65
C ASN A 140 10.15 25.92 22.17
N GLU A 141 10.29 24.80 21.45
CA GLU A 141 11.23 23.76 21.82
C GLU A 141 12.67 24.25 21.64
N THR A 142 13.47 24.19 22.69
CA THR A 142 14.87 24.65 22.73
C THR A 142 15.87 23.51 22.52
N ALA A 143 15.43 22.25 22.75
CA ALA A 143 16.31 21.11 22.51
C ALA A 143 16.56 20.92 21.00
N ASN A 144 17.79 20.60 20.68
CA ASN A 144 18.21 20.29 19.31
C ASN A 144 18.30 18.78 19.11
N TYR A 145 17.31 18.23 18.43
CA TYR A 145 17.28 16.81 18.03
C TYR A 145 17.79 16.71 16.59
N ALA A 146 19.07 16.38 16.41
CA ALA A 146 19.70 16.24 15.09
C ALA A 146 19.49 14.83 14.49
N ARG A 147 19.22 13.83 15.33
CA ARG A 147 19.01 12.42 14.96
C ARG A 147 18.02 11.77 15.94
N LEU A 148 17.53 10.57 15.60
CA LEU A 148 16.55 9.87 16.45
C LEU A 148 17.09 9.53 17.83
N GLU A 149 18.37 9.21 17.95
CA GLU A 149 19.01 8.86 19.23
C GLU A 149 18.96 10.00 20.26
N ASP A 150 18.84 11.25 19.81
CA ASP A 150 18.72 12.42 20.69
C ASP A 150 17.36 12.48 21.40
N LEU A 151 16.40 11.64 20.97
CA LEU A 151 15.07 11.52 21.56
C LEU A 151 14.98 10.43 22.64
N LYS A 152 16.09 9.88 23.14
CA LYS A 152 16.06 8.96 24.27
C LYS A 152 15.42 9.62 25.49
N GLY A 153 14.47 8.91 26.13
CA GLY A 153 13.67 9.42 27.25
C GLY A 153 12.60 10.44 26.86
N ARG A 154 12.40 10.68 25.56
CA ARG A 154 11.37 11.60 25.02
C ARG A 154 10.23 10.82 24.38
N ARG A 155 9.05 11.43 24.37
CA ARG A 155 7.83 10.91 23.74
C ARG A 155 7.82 11.34 22.28
N LEU A 156 7.90 10.35 21.38
CA LEU A 156 7.90 10.57 19.93
C LEU A 156 6.60 10.05 19.31
N GLY A 157 5.80 10.93 18.73
CA GLY A 157 4.59 10.59 18.00
C GLY A 157 4.89 10.15 16.56
N VAL A 158 4.28 9.05 16.15
CA VAL A 158 4.42 8.46 14.81
C VAL A 158 3.09 7.90 14.33
N GLY A 159 2.92 7.74 13.01
CA GLY A 159 1.78 7.02 12.45
C GLY A 159 1.90 5.51 12.73
N GLN A 160 0.85 4.90 13.26
CA GLN A 160 0.78 3.46 13.56
C GLN A 160 0.99 2.62 12.28
N GLY A 161 1.90 1.64 12.31
CA GLY A 161 2.23 0.79 11.15
C GLY A 161 3.01 1.50 10.04
N SER A 162 3.45 2.75 10.25
CA SER A 162 4.27 3.50 9.29
C SER A 162 5.74 3.05 9.31
N VAL A 163 6.49 3.42 8.27
CA VAL A 163 7.96 3.26 8.27
C VAL A 163 8.61 4.09 9.37
N PHE A 164 8.02 5.22 9.73
CA PHE A 164 8.49 6.10 10.80
C PHE A 164 8.37 5.43 12.17
N GLU A 165 7.29 4.66 12.42
CA GLU A 165 7.15 3.87 13.64
C GLU A 165 8.22 2.79 13.73
N GLN A 166 8.51 2.10 12.63
CA GLN A 166 9.56 1.09 12.59
C GLN A 166 10.94 1.68 12.89
N GLN A 167 11.24 2.85 12.30
CA GLN A 167 12.50 3.57 12.54
C GLN A 167 12.61 4.02 13.99
N ALA A 168 11.56 4.60 14.57
CA ALA A 168 11.54 5.05 15.95
C ALA A 168 11.72 3.89 16.95
N LYS A 169 11.02 2.77 16.73
CA LYS A 169 11.14 1.57 17.58
C LYS A 169 12.49 0.87 17.47
N ALA A 170 13.24 1.08 16.39
CA ALA A 170 14.58 0.54 16.23
C ALA A 170 15.62 1.28 17.11
N VAL A 171 15.28 2.45 17.65
CA VAL A 171 16.16 3.21 18.57
C VAL A 171 15.74 2.98 20.02
N PRO A 172 16.52 2.26 20.83
CA PRO A 172 16.18 1.98 22.23
C PRO A 172 16.08 3.26 23.06
N GLY A 173 15.09 3.31 23.95
CA GLY A 173 14.93 4.40 24.91
C GLY A 173 14.04 5.55 24.44
N ILE A 174 13.52 5.53 23.21
CA ILE A 174 12.46 6.45 22.77
C ILE A 174 11.10 5.92 23.28
N ASP A 175 10.29 6.78 23.90
CA ASP A 175 8.89 6.49 24.21
C ASP A 175 8.04 6.73 22.96
N VAL A 176 7.84 5.69 22.15
CA VAL A 176 7.11 5.77 20.87
C VAL A 176 5.61 5.76 21.12
N ARG A 177 4.92 6.82 20.68
CA ARG A 177 3.47 6.98 20.72
C ARG A 177 2.89 6.84 19.32
N SER A 178 2.08 5.81 19.12
CA SER A 178 1.49 5.47 17.80
C SER A 178 0.11 6.08 17.68
N TYR A 179 -0.14 6.77 16.55
CA TYR A 179 -1.39 7.45 16.23
C TYR A 179 -2.03 6.87 14.97
N PRO A 180 -3.36 6.78 14.90
CA PRO A 180 -4.04 6.27 13.70
C PRO A 180 -3.90 7.21 12.51
N ALA A 181 -3.81 8.54 12.75
CA ALA A 181 -3.65 9.54 11.72
C ALA A 181 -2.78 10.73 12.18
N ALA A 182 -2.35 11.57 11.22
CA ALA A 182 -1.48 12.71 11.50
C ALA A 182 -2.13 13.84 12.32
N PRO A 183 -3.43 14.17 12.17
CA PRO A 183 -4.05 15.26 12.94
C PRO A 183 -3.94 15.09 14.45
N GLU A 184 -4.24 13.91 14.99
CA GLU A 184 -4.19 13.63 16.43
C GLU A 184 -2.75 13.71 16.96
N ASN A 185 -1.80 13.16 16.21
CA ASN A 185 -0.38 13.25 16.52
C ASN A 185 0.08 14.71 16.65
N LEU A 186 -0.29 15.56 15.69
CA LEU A 186 0.10 16.98 15.67
C LEU A 186 -0.59 17.80 16.75
N GLN A 187 -1.84 17.47 17.10
CA GLN A 187 -2.54 18.10 18.23
C GLN A 187 -1.85 17.76 19.55
N ASP A 188 -1.49 16.50 19.77
CA ASP A 188 -0.79 16.08 20.99
C ASP A 188 0.61 16.70 21.09
N LEU A 189 1.31 16.90 19.96
CA LEU A 189 2.54 17.69 19.93
C LEU A 189 2.30 19.14 20.34
N ALA A 190 1.30 19.78 19.75
CA ALA A 190 0.98 21.18 20.04
C ALA A 190 0.61 21.41 21.52
N PHE A 191 -0.12 20.45 22.13
CA PHE A 191 -0.50 20.50 23.55
C PHE A 191 0.59 19.98 24.52
N GLY A 192 1.76 19.57 24.02
CA GLY A 192 2.87 19.09 24.85
C GLY A 192 2.69 17.70 25.45
N ARG A 193 1.72 16.91 24.94
CA ARG A 193 1.54 15.51 25.36
C ARG A 193 2.62 14.59 24.81
N ILE A 194 3.24 14.97 23.69
CA ILE A 194 4.48 14.40 23.15
C ILE A 194 5.51 15.49 22.95
N ASP A 195 6.78 15.09 22.81
CA ASP A 195 7.92 16.02 22.76
C ASP A 195 8.32 16.32 21.32
N ALA A 196 8.18 15.36 20.43
CA ALA A 196 8.39 15.49 19.00
C ALA A 196 7.40 14.59 18.23
N ALA A 197 7.21 14.87 16.94
CA ALA A 197 6.57 13.96 15.99
C ALA A 197 7.55 13.68 14.85
N LEU A 198 7.44 12.49 14.23
CA LEU A 198 8.22 12.09 13.06
C LEU A 198 7.26 11.83 11.89
N ASN A 199 7.49 12.52 10.78
CA ASN A 199 6.68 12.38 9.60
C ASN A 199 7.46 12.69 8.32
N ASP A 200 6.79 12.65 7.18
CA ASP A 200 7.34 12.94 5.86
C ASP A 200 7.74 14.43 5.70
N SER A 201 8.91 14.70 5.13
CA SER A 201 9.42 16.08 4.96
C SER A 201 8.56 16.95 4.05
N LEU A 202 7.88 16.37 3.07
CA LEU A 202 6.96 17.09 2.18
C LEU A 202 5.66 17.48 2.92
N MET A 203 5.17 16.57 3.79
CA MET A 203 4.04 16.87 4.68
C MET A 203 4.42 17.96 5.68
N VAL A 204 5.61 17.90 6.30
CA VAL A 204 6.11 18.93 7.22
C VAL A 204 6.14 20.29 6.54
N ALA A 205 6.71 20.38 5.32
CA ALA A 205 6.76 21.63 4.57
C ALA A 205 5.35 22.21 4.30
N TYR A 206 4.39 21.34 3.93
CA TYR A 206 2.99 21.74 3.74
C TYR A 206 2.33 22.25 5.03
N LEU A 207 2.55 21.55 6.15
CA LEU A 207 2.01 21.92 7.45
C LEU A 207 2.47 23.30 7.90
N LEU A 208 3.75 23.60 7.78
CA LEU A 208 4.31 24.89 8.18
C LEU A 208 3.71 26.05 7.40
N LYS A 209 3.30 25.82 6.15
CA LYS A 209 2.69 26.83 5.31
C LYS A 209 1.18 27.01 5.61
N ASN A 210 0.50 25.92 6.00
CA ASN A 210 -0.98 25.89 6.03
C ASN A 210 -1.59 25.67 7.40
N SER A 211 -0.80 25.30 8.42
CA SER A 211 -1.29 25.07 9.79
C SER A 211 -1.04 26.30 10.68
N ARG A 212 -1.97 26.51 11.63
CA ARG A 212 -1.81 27.52 12.70
C ARG A 212 -1.27 26.93 14.01
N LEU A 213 -0.95 25.63 14.02
CA LEU A 213 -0.39 24.97 15.20
C LEU A 213 0.95 25.62 15.58
N PRO A 214 1.28 25.73 16.88
CA PRO A 214 2.54 26.30 17.35
C PRO A 214 3.71 25.31 17.21
N ILE A 215 3.93 24.82 15.98
CA ILE A 215 4.96 23.83 15.62
C ILE A 215 5.98 24.41 14.64
N ARG A 216 7.12 23.75 14.52
CA ARG A 216 8.17 24.04 13.53
C ARG A 216 8.81 22.75 13.04
N ALA A 217 9.49 22.81 11.89
CA ALA A 217 10.33 21.72 11.41
C ALA A 217 11.51 21.51 12.37
N GLY A 218 11.79 20.25 12.68
CA GLY A 218 13.04 19.77 13.22
C GLY A 218 13.96 19.25 12.12
N ALA A 219 15.00 18.51 12.51
CA ALA A 219 15.95 17.92 11.58
C ALA A 219 15.30 16.85 10.68
N ARG A 220 15.84 16.70 9.47
CA ARG A 220 15.65 15.49 8.69
C ARG A 220 16.50 14.38 9.27
N VAL A 221 15.90 13.22 9.53
CA VAL A 221 16.55 12.10 10.21
C VAL A 221 16.38 10.83 9.38
N GLY A 222 17.45 10.08 9.17
CA GLY A 222 17.42 8.86 8.37
C GLY A 222 17.59 9.07 6.86
N ALA A 223 17.47 7.98 6.12
CA ALA A 223 17.65 7.94 4.68
C ALA A 223 16.39 8.41 3.94
N VAL A 224 16.57 8.76 2.65
CA VAL A 224 15.44 9.05 1.76
C VAL A 224 14.60 7.80 1.54
N GLU A 225 13.32 7.93 1.83
CA GLU A 225 12.31 6.91 1.63
C GLU A 225 11.79 6.91 0.20
N ARG A 226 11.40 5.74 -0.27
CA ARG A 226 10.82 5.53 -1.61
C ARG A 226 9.39 5.07 -1.47
N MET A 227 8.44 5.81 -2.04
CA MET A 227 7.03 5.48 -1.99
C MET A 227 6.58 4.89 -3.33
N GLY A 228 5.89 3.75 -3.30
CA GLY A 228 5.43 3.04 -4.48
C GLY A 228 3.93 2.72 -4.43
N ILE A 229 3.36 2.43 -5.59
CA ILE A 229 2.01 1.88 -5.71
C ILE A 229 2.08 0.42 -5.29
N ALA A 230 1.36 0.07 -4.21
CA ALA A 230 1.33 -1.30 -3.70
C ALA A 230 0.14 -2.09 -4.27
N PHE A 231 0.35 -3.35 -4.61
CA PHE A 231 -0.69 -4.27 -5.10
C PHE A 231 -0.38 -5.70 -4.70
N ARG A 232 -1.38 -6.60 -4.84
CA ARG A 232 -1.20 -8.02 -4.49
C ARG A 232 -0.18 -8.67 -5.43
N LYS A 233 0.56 -9.64 -4.90
CA LYS A 233 1.55 -10.41 -5.66
C LYS A 233 0.94 -11.20 -6.82
N GLY A 234 1.81 -11.57 -7.77
CA GLY A 234 1.45 -12.43 -8.87
C GLY A 234 0.80 -11.72 -10.06
N ASN A 235 1.01 -10.41 -10.20
CA ASN A 235 0.44 -9.58 -11.26
C ASN A 235 1.53 -8.91 -12.12
N PRO A 236 2.40 -9.67 -12.82
CA PRO A 236 3.54 -9.11 -13.54
C PRO A 236 3.15 -8.21 -14.71
N LYS A 237 2.03 -8.48 -15.41
CA LYS A 237 1.53 -7.60 -16.48
C LYS A 237 1.09 -6.27 -15.91
N PHE A 238 0.37 -6.29 -14.77
CA PHE A 238 -0.06 -5.07 -14.10
C PHE A 238 1.13 -4.24 -13.63
N GLN A 239 2.13 -4.87 -13.01
CA GLN A 239 3.38 -4.20 -12.61
C GLN A 239 4.05 -3.52 -13.79
N ALA A 240 4.28 -4.24 -14.88
CA ALA A 240 4.90 -3.70 -16.09
C ALA A 240 4.11 -2.51 -16.66
N ALA A 241 2.78 -2.59 -16.69
CA ALA A 241 1.92 -1.53 -17.22
C ALA A 241 1.95 -0.26 -16.33
N VAL A 242 1.94 -0.41 -15.01
CA VAL A 242 2.04 0.71 -14.07
C VAL A 242 3.43 1.35 -14.13
N ASP A 243 4.48 0.56 -14.20
CA ASP A 243 5.85 1.05 -14.31
C ASP A 243 6.07 1.80 -15.63
N ALA A 244 5.53 1.29 -16.74
CA ALA A 244 5.53 1.99 -18.03
C ALA A 244 4.75 3.31 -17.96
N ALA A 245 3.59 3.34 -17.29
CA ALA A 245 2.81 4.54 -17.08
C ALA A 245 3.57 5.61 -16.29
N LEU A 246 4.26 5.22 -15.21
CA LEU A 246 5.09 6.13 -14.40
C LEU A 246 6.33 6.59 -15.18
N ALA A 247 6.98 5.71 -15.95
CA ALA A 247 8.12 6.07 -16.80
C ALA A 247 7.74 7.10 -17.87
N ALA A 248 6.62 6.89 -18.56
CA ALA A 248 6.08 7.83 -19.52
C ALA A 248 5.74 9.18 -18.88
N ALA A 249 5.17 9.17 -17.66
CA ALA A 249 4.86 10.39 -16.91
C ALA A 249 6.10 11.16 -16.44
N ARG A 250 7.22 10.47 -16.22
CA ARG A 250 8.52 11.12 -15.97
C ARG A 250 9.10 11.71 -17.24
N ALA A 251 9.02 10.97 -18.36
CA ALA A 251 9.58 11.38 -19.65
C ALA A 251 8.90 12.65 -20.20
N ASP A 252 7.58 12.73 -20.14
CA ASP A 252 6.81 13.90 -20.62
C ASP A 252 6.68 15.02 -19.57
N GLY A 253 7.24 14.82 -18.35
CA GLY A 253 7.24 15.82 -17.29
C GLY A 253 5.93 15.95 -16.51
N SER A 254 4.87 15.21 -16.85
CA SER A 254 3.58 15.33 -16.16
C SER A 254 3.64 14.94 -14.69
N LEU A 255 4.46 13.93 -14.31
CA LEU A 255 4.67 13.56 -12.91
C LEU A 255 5.41 14.67 -12.13
N LYS A 256 6.40 15.32 -12.76
CA LYS A 256 7.07 16.51 -12.21
C LYS A 256 6.10 17.67 -11.99
N GLN A 257 5.21 17.94 -12.96
CA GLN A 257 4.20 18.99 -12.82
C GLN A 257 3.27 18.74 -11.64
N VAL A 258 2.81 17.50 -11.46
CA VAL A 258 2.01 17.10 -10.27
C VAL A 258 2.79 17.32 -8.99
N SER A 259 4.07 16.95 -8.95
CA SER A 259 4.94 17.16 -7.78
C SER A 259 5.10 18.66 -7.44
N ILE A 260 5.42 19.48 -8.43
CA ILE A 260 5.57 20.94 -8.24
C ILE A 260 4.26 21.59 -7.79
N LYS A 261 3.11 21.17 -8.34
CA LYS A 261 1.78 21.65 -7.94
C LYS A 261 1.56 21.51 -6.43
N TRP A 262 1.95 20.38 -5.86
CA TRP A 262 1.64 20.06 -4.46
C TRP A 262 2.76 20.43 -3.47
N PHE A 263 4.01 20.31 -3.89
CA PHE A 263 5.16 20.47 -3.00
C PHE A 263 6.03 21.69 -3.33
N GLY A 264 5.89 22.28 -4.51
CA GLY A 264 6.79 23.34 -5.01
C GLY A 264 8.15 22.82 -5.48
N VAL A 265 8.39 21.51 -5.39
CA VAL A 265 9.64 20.85 -5.78
C VAL A 265 9.35 19.55 -6.54
N ASP A 266 10.34 19.04 -7.28
CA ASP A 266 10.26 17.74 -7.95
C ASP A 266 10.67 16.60 -7.00
N ALA A 267 9.72 16.04 -6.29
CA ALA A 267 9.91 14.87 -5.42
C ALA A 267 9.67 13.53 -6.15
N SER A 268 9.46 13.55 -7.48
CA SER A 268 9.21 12.34 -8.28
C SER A 268 10.49 11.60 -8.70
N ARG A 269 11.66 12.18 -8.41
CA ARG A 269 12.99 11.63 -8.70
C ARG A 269 13.81 11.53 -7.41
N ALA A 270 14.76 10.61 -7.40
CA ALA A 270 15.75 10.56 -6.35
C ALA A 270 16.56 11.87 -6.30
N PRO A 271 16.85 12.41 -5.10
CA PRO A 271 17.66 13.60 -4.93
C PRO A 271 19.10 13.37 -5.36
#